data_9d71b54f58ebdb16556c4f9cb4d1d366
#
_entry.id   9d71b54f58ebdb16556c4f9cb4d1d366
#
_cell.length_a   1.000
_cell.length_b   1.000
_cell.length_c   1.000
_cell.angle_alpha   90.00
_cell.angle_beta   90.00
_cell.angle_gamma   90.00
#
_symmetry.space_group_name_H-M   'P 1'
#
loop_
_entity.id
_entity.type
_entity.pdbx_description
1 polymer ?
#
loop_
_entity_poly.entity_id
_entity_poly.type
_entity_poly.pdbx_seq_one_letter_code
_entity_poly.pdbx_strand_id
1 'polypeptide(L)'
;SATALVCVGLLAVCNMFFPKYKPNLDAATAALVNTVCPTGQSDADAYEKGFITMLADADYGASLEDYNKTNKNKKASILAVYGEPKGLNAGAYVVECSADGRDGEIVILIAYRDGGAIGATVKKQGESFWGKVPENLFEVIGSGKVDLVEEFGSTGATVTLSAIERAVKLSAEFALEYNTAIRKAISKLSTEAGL
;
A
#
# COMPACT_ATOMS: atom_id res chain seq x y z
N SER A 1 -40.13 22.18 -9.58
CA SER A 1 -41.13 21.93 -8.54
C SER A 1 -40.44 21.96 -7.17
N ALA A 2 -41.11 22.43 -6.14
CA ALA A 2 -40.57 22.59 -4.77
C ALA A 2 -40.03 21.25 -4.19
N THR A 3 -40.63 20.12 -4.55
CA THR A 3 -40.21 18.77 -4.13
C THR A 3 -38.80 18.41 -4.61
N ALA A 4 -38.42 18.74 -5.84
CA ALA A 4 -37.08 18.47 -6.35
C ALA A 4 -36.00 19.26 -5.62
N LEU A 5 -36.29 20.51 -5.25
CA LEU A 5 -35.35 21.38 -4.52
C LEU A 5 -35.14 20.88 -3.07
N VAL A 6 -36.19 20.40 -2.42
CA VAL A 6 -36.12 19.82 -1.07
C VAL A 6 -35.31 18.51 -1.07
N CYS A 7 -35.51 17.64 -2.08
CA CYS A 7 -34.72 16.38 -2.20
C CYS A 7 -33.24 16.65 -2.46
N VAL A 8 -32.89 17.63 -3.32
CA VAL A 8 -31.49 18.01 -3.59
C VAL A 8 -30.87 18.64 -2.34
N GLY A 9 -31.61 19.49 -1.62
CA GLY A 9 -31.16 20.08 -0.35
C GLY A 9 -30.90 19.02 0.72
N LEU A 10 -31.80 18.06 0.87
CA LEU A 10 -31.64 16.95 1.83
C LEU A 10 -30.46 16.04 1.48
N LEU A 11 -30.25 15.72 0.21
CA LEU A 11 -29.08 14.95 -0.27
C LEU A 11 -27.76 15.72 -0.02
N ALA A 12 -27.75 17.04 -0.22
CA ALA A 12 -26.57 17.84 0.06
C ALA A 12 -26.25 17.88 1.56
N VAL A 13 -27.27 18.03 2.41
CA VAL A 13 -27.13 18.01 3.87
C VAL A 13 -26.71 16.61 4.34
N CYS A 14 -27.31 15.56 3.83
CA CYS A 14 -26.90 14.18 4.14
C CYS A 14 -25.43 13.94 3.74
N ASN A 15 -24.99 14.46 2.58
CA ASN A 15 -23.61 14.28 2.12
C ASN A 15 -22.59 15.09 2.97
N MET A 16 -23.03 16.10 3.73
CA MET A 16 -22.20 16.82 4.72
C MET A 16 -22.06 16.06 6.04
N PHE A 17 -23.04 15.25 6.42
CA PHE A 17 -23.05 14.52 7.69
C PHE A 17 -22.63 13.05 7.56
N PHE A 18 -22.70 12.46 6.37
CA PHE A 18 -22.12 11.14 6.16
C PHE A 18 -20.62 11.30 5.88
N PRO A 19 -19.76 10.59 6.63
CA PRO A 19 -18.34 10.56 6.29
C PRO A 19 -18.21 10.12 4.83
N LYS A 20 -17.44 10.88 4.06
CA LYS A 20 -17.10 10.50 2.67
C LYS A 20 -16.73 9.02 2.68
N TYR A 21 -17.34 8.23 1.81
CA TYR A 21 -17.09 6.80 1.69
C TYR A 21 -15.58 6.57 1.60
N LYS A 22 -15.00 6.10 2.69
CA LYS A 22 -13.62 5.61 2.67
C LYS A 22 -13.71 4.18 2.14
N PRO A 23 -12.92 3.81 1.10
CA PRO A 23 -12.84 2.42 0.70
C PRO A 23 -12.59 1.56 1.95
N ASN A 24 -13.34 0.46 2.07
CA ASN A 24 -13.36 -0.34 3.28
C ASN A 24 -12.02 -1.07 3.42
N LEU A 25 -11.11 -0.49 4.20
CA LEU A 25 -9.88 -1.15 4.61
C LEU A 25 -10.25 -2.21 5.65
N ASP A 26 -9.98 -3.48 5.35
CA ASP A 26 -10.21 -4.56 6.31
C ASP A 26 -9.21 -4.52 7.47
N ALA A 27 -9.65 -4.97 8.65
CA ALA A 27 -8.85 -4.92 9.87
C ALA A 27 -7.55 -5.75 9.77
N ALA A 28 -7.55 -6.85 9.01
CA ALA A 28 -6.36 -7.68 8.84
C ALA A 28 -5.30 -6.96 8.00
N THR A 29 -5.71 -6.29 6.92
CA THR A 29 -4.80 -5.45 6.13
C THR A 29 -4.30 -4.26 6.95
N ALA A 30 -5.16 -3.62 7.74
CA ALA A 30 -4.76 -2.51 8.62
C ALA A 30 -3.70 -2.95 9.66
N ALA A 31 -3.86 -4.13 10.26
CA ALA A 31 -2.88 -4.69 11.18
C ALA A 31 -1.51 -4.92 10.51
N LEU A 32 -1.50 -5.49 9.29
CA LEU A 32 -0.27 -5.69 8.52
C LEU A 32 0.38 -4.36 8.12
N VAL A 33 -0.40 -3.37 7.69
CA VAL A 33 0.11 -2.03 7.39
C VAL A 33 0.73 -1.40 8.63
N ASN A 34 0.06 -1.51 9.80
CA ASN A 34 0.60 -1.00 11.07
C ASN A 34 1.87 -1.72 11.52
N THR A 35 2.06 -2.99 11.13
CA THR A 35 3.30 -3.74 11.41
C THR A 35 4.50 -3.18 10.65
N VAL A 36 4.33 -2.81 9.39
CA VAL A 36 5.43 -2.30 8.53
C VAL A 36 5.61 -0.79 8.61
N CYS A 37 4.55 -0.07 9.01
CA CYS A 37 4.53 1.38 9.18
C CYS A 37 3.78 1.73 10.47
N PRO A 38 4.42 1.54 11.67
CA PRO A 38 3.75 1.71 12.94
C PRO A 38 3.20 3.13 13.16
N THR A 39 1.91 3.24 13.45
CA THR A 39 1.26 4.52 13.75
C THR A 39 1.46 4.98 15.20
N GLY A 40 1.93 4.10 16.07
CA GLY A 40 1.98 4.31 17.53
C GLY A 40 0.64 4.06 18.22
N GLN A 41 -0.35 3.55 17.49
CA GLN A 41 -1.68 3.19 17.99
C GLN A 41 -1.89 1.68 17.91
N SER A 42 -2.89 1.16 18.61
CA SER A 42 -3.32 -0.22 18.41
C SER A 42 -3.90 -0.40 16.99
N ASP A 43 -3.87 -1.63 16.47
CA ASP A 43 -4.39 -1.92 15.13
C ASP A 43 -5.85 -1.48 14.94
N ALA A 44 -6.69 -1.69 15.99
CA ALA A 44 -8.08 -1.24 15.99
C ALA A 44 -8.18 0.30 15.94
N ASP A 45 -7.39 1.01 16.75
CA ASP A 45 -7.35 2.46 16.75
C ASP A 45 -6.79 3.02 15.43
N ALA A 46 -5.76 2.38 14.87
CA ALA A 46 -5.17 2.78 13.61
C ALA A 46 -6.19 2.72 12.47
N TYR A 47 -7.04 1.71 12.46
CA TYR A 47 -8.10 1.53 11.48
C TYR A 47 -9.32 2.45 11.74
N GLU A 48 -9.92 2.37 12.96
CA GLU A 48 -11.17 3.05 13.28
C GLU A 48 -11.02 4.57 13.34
N LYS A 49 -9.91 5.06 13.86
CA LYS A 49 -9.64 6.49 14.00
C LYS A 49 -8.95 7.11 12.78
N GLY A 50 -8.76 6.35 11.72
CA GLY A 50 -8.24 6.83 10.44
C GLY A 50 -6.77 7.22 10.47
N PHE A 51 -5.94 6.55 11.30
CA PHE A 51 -4.48 6.65 11.22
C PHE A 51 -3.95 5.99 9.96
N ILE A 52 -4.65 4.99 9.43
CA ILE A 52 -4.37 4.34 8.17
C ILE A 52 -5.56 4.54 7.24
N THR A 53 -5.30 4.96 6.02
CA THR A 53 -6.33 5.22 5.01
C THR A 53 -5.90 4.64 3.66
N MET A 54 -6.79 3.89 3.02
CA MET A 54 -6.61 3.50 1.63
C MET A 54 -6.74 4.74 0.73
N LEU A 55 -5.75 4.99 -0.13
CA LEU A 55 -5.78 6.06 -1.12
C LEU A 55 -6.43 5.54 -2.40
N ALA A 56 -7.40 6.29 -2.94
CA ALA A 56 -7.96 6.01 -4.24
C ALA A 56 -7.04 6.58 -5.34
N ASP A 57 -7.11 6.01 -6.54
CA ASP A 57 -6.34 6.46 -7.71
C ASP A 57 -6.49 7.97 -7.97
N ALA A 58 -7.68 8.52 -7.73
CA ALA A 58 -7.96 9.94 -7.89
C ALA A 58 -7.21 10.84 -6.87
N ASP A 59 -6.79 10.31 -5.74
CA ASP A 59 -6.14 11.09 -4.68
C ASP A 59 -4.73 11.51 -5.09
N TYR A 60 -4.03 10.68 -5.87
CA TYR A 60 -2.66 10.95 -6.34
C TYR A 60 -2.54 11.00 -7.87
N GLY A 61 -3.67 10.94 -8.59
CA GLY A 61 -3.72 11.19 -10.04
C GLY A 61 -3.14 10.08 -10.92
N ALA A 62 -2.97 8.88 -10.37
CA ALA A 62 -2.54 7.69 -11.12
C ALA A 62 -3.70 6.70 -11.21
N SER A 63 -3.87 6.07 -12.38
CA SER A 63 -4.70 4.88 -12.52
C SER A 63 -3.82 3.65 -12.35
N LEU A 64 -4.02 2.87 -11.28
CA LEU A 64 -3.26 1.63 -11.07
C LEU A 64 -3.49 0.64 -12.22
N GLU A 65 -4.70 0.61 -12.79
CA GLU A 65 -5.01 -0.23 -13.94
C GLU A 65 -4.14 0.15 -15.15
N ASP A 66 -4.03 1.44 -15.46
CA ASP A 66 -3.24 1.93 -16.60
C ASP A 66 -1.74 1.77 -16.33
N TYR A 67 -1.29 2.05 -15.11
CA TYR A 67 0.09 1.81 -14.69
C TYR A 67 0.49 0.34 -14.89
N ASN A 68 -0.34 -0.58 -14.40
CA ASN A 68 -0.09 -2.02 -14.54
C ASN A 68 -0.14 -2.50 -16.01
N LYS A 69 -0.96 -1.90 -16.87
CA LYS A 69 -0.98 -2.19 -18.32
C LYS A 69 0.30 -1.75 -19.02
N THR A 70 0.87 -0.63 -18.62
CA THR A 70 2.05 -0.04 -19.27
C THR A 70 3.37 -0.52 -18.69
N ASN A 71 3.39 -1.06 -17.47
CA ASN A 71 4.61 -1.55 -16.87
C ASN A 71 5.26 -2.67 -17.70
N LYS A 72 6.59 -2.70 -17.73
CA LYS A 72 7.36 -3.68 -18.51
C LYS A 72 7.29 -5.08 -17.92
N ASN A 73 7.04 -5.19 -16.63
CA ASN A 73 6.99 -6.46 -15.90
C ASN A 73 5.55 -6.96 -15.78
N LYS A 74 5.08 -7.68 -16.80
CA LYS A 74 3.71 -8.22 -16.86
C LYS A 74 3.37 -9.27 -15.80
N LYS A 75 4.35 -9.71 -15.00
CA LYS A 75 4.17 -10.69 -13.92
C LYS A 75 4.19 -10.07 -12.53
N ALA A 76 4.10 -8.74 -12.46
CA ALA A 76 3.98 -8.00 -11.21
C ALA A 76 2.99 -6.85 -11.39
N SER A 77 2.29 -6.48 -10.31
CA SER A 77 1.27 -5.44 -10.31
C SER A 77 1.27 -4.65 -9.01
N ILE A 78 0.90 -3.38 -9.07
CA ILE A 78 0.54 -2.57 -7.90
C ILE A 78 -0.95 -2.75 -7.65
N LEU A 79 -1.33 -3.11 -6.44
CA LEU A 79 -2.71 -3.44 -6.08
C LEU A 79 -3.41 -2.31 -5.33
N ALA A 80 -2.70 -1.67 -4.38
CA ALA A 80 -3.26 -0.61 -3.55
C ALA A 80 -2.16 0.28 -2.95
N VAL A 81 -2.56 1.46 -2.48
CA VAL A 81 -1.72 2.39 -1.72
C VAL A 81 -2.45 2.77 -0.45
N TYR A 82 -1.77 2.70 0.69
CA TYR A 82 -2.28 3.08 1.99
C TYR A 82 -1.47 4.24 2.55
N GLY A 83 -2.13 5.31 2.95
CA GLY A 83 -1.49 6.48 3.53
C GLY A 83 -1.59 6.50 5.05
N GLU A 84 -0.60 7.12 5.70
CA GLU A 84 -0.60 7.41 7.14
C GLU A 84 -0.69 8.93 7.35
N PRO A 85 -1.92 9.50 7.46
CA PRO A 85 -2.09 10.95 7.60
C PRO A 85 -1.67 11.48 8.97
N LYS A 86 -1.61 10.63 10.00
CA LYS A 86 -1.25 10.96 11.37
C LYS A 86 -0.52 9.80 12.06
N GLY A 87 0.07 10.04 13.22
CA GLY A 87 0.81 9.03 13.97
C GLY A 87 2.34 9.17 13.83
N LEU A 88 3.07 8.17 14.29
CA LEU A 88 4.54 8.20 14.35
C LEU A 88 5.21 8.33 12.97
N ASN A 89 4.58 7.78 11.96
CA ASN A 89 5.07 7.77 10.59
C ASN A 89 4.23 8.65 9.64
N ALA A 90 3.59 9.71 10.18
CA ALA A 90 2.76 10.61 9.40
C ALA A 90 3.45 11.08 8.11
N GLY A 91 2.75 10.97 6.98
CA GLY A 91 3.30 11.25 5.65
C GLY A 91 3.97 10.05 4.98
N ALA A 92 4.15 8.92 5.68
CA ALA A 92 4.55 7.66 5.07
C ALA A 92 3.36 6.99 4.35
N TYR A 93 3.65 6.04 3.48
CA TYR A 93 2.65 5.25 2.78
C TYR A 93 3.14 3.83 2.55
N VAL A 94 2.20 2.92 2.36
CA VAL A 94 2.46 1.53 2.08
C VAL A 94 1.93 1.19 0.70
N VAL A 95 2.74 0.56 -0.12
CA VAL A 95 2.35 0.04 -1.43
C VAL A 95 2.09 -1.45 -1.30
N GLU A 96 0.90 -1.88 -1.68
CA GLU A 96 0.55 -3.28 -1.85
C GLU A 96 0.87 -3.68 -3.28
N CYS A 97 1.74 -4.66 -3.46
CA CYS A 97 2.15 -5.15 -4.77
C CYS A 97 2.14 -6.67 -4.81
N SER A 98 1.95 -7.22 -6.00
CA SER A 98 1.96 -8.66 -6.21
C SER A 98 2.89 -9.08 -7.33
N ALA A 99 3.29 -10.35 -7.31
CA ALA A 99 3.92 -11.01 -8.44
C ALA A 99 3.49 -12.47 -8.54
N ASP A 100 3.51 -13.00 -9.77
CA ASP A 100 3.30 -14.41 -10.02
C ASP A 100 4.53 -15.20 -9.54
N GLY A 101 4.33 -16.00 -8.51
CA GLY A 101 5.31 -16.96 -8.01
C GLY A 101 5.33 -18.25 -8.84
N ARG A 102 5.84 -19.31 -8.24
CA ARG A 102 5.85 -20.65 -8.83
C ARG A 102 4.49 -21.34 -8.70
N ASP A 103 3.92 -21.28 -7.51
CA ASP A 103 2.72 -22.03 -7.13
C ASP A 103 1.49 -21.11 -6.98
N GLY A 104 1.68 -19.79 -7.09
CA GLY A 104 0.60 -18.82 -7.02
C GLY A 104 1.06 -17.39 -6.88
N GLU A 105 0.10 -16.51 -6.65
CA GLU A 105 0.35 -15.10 -6.44
C GLU A 105 0.96 -14.85 -5.05
N ILE A 106 2.01 -14.05 -5.02
CA ILE A 106 2.63 -13.53 -3.80
C ILE A 106 2.24 -12.06 -3.68
N VAL A 107 1.66 -11.67 -2.54
CA VAL A 107 1.30 -10.27 -2.24
C VAL A 107 2.13 -9.78 -1.08
N ILE A 108 2.80 -8.65 -1.26
CA ILE A 108 3.65 -8.01 -0.25
C ILE A 108 3.23 -6.57 -0.02
N LEU A 109 3.49 -6.09 1.18
CA LEU A 109 3.31 -4.71 1.60
C LEU A 109 4.71 -4.11 1.83
N ILE A 110 4.98 -2.95 1.24
CA ILE A 110 6.24 -2.24 1.41
C ILE A 110 5.93 -0.80 1.84
N ALA A 111 6.44 -0.41 3.00
CA ALA A 111 6.30 0.94 3.51
C ALA A 111 7.41 1.85 2.97
N TYR A 112 7.03 3.07 2.61
CA TYR A 112 7.91 4.09 2.07
C TYR A 112 7.81 5.38 2.86
N ARG A 113 8.96 6.05 3.03
CA ARG A 113 9.06 7.43 3.51
C ARG A 113 10.11 8.14 2.66
N ASP A 114 9.76 9.31 2.15
CA ASP A 114 10.66 10.15 1.33
C ASP A 114 11.25 9.40 0.12
N GLY A 115 10.50 8.43 -0.43
CA GLY A 115 10.90 7.59 -1.56
C GLY A 115 11.77 6.38 -1.19
N GLY A 116 12.21 6.26 0.06
CA GLY A 116 12.95 5.11 0.58
C GLY A 116 12.05 4.09 1.27
N ALA A 117 12.32 2.80 1.08
CA ALA A 117 11.63 1.74 1.84
C ALA A 117 12.06 1.79 3.31
N ILE A 118 11.10 1.58 4.22
CA ILE A 118 11.30 1.59 5.68
C ILE A 118 10.78 0.32 6.38
N GLY A 119 10.08 -0.54 5.67
CA GLY A 119 9.57 -1.80 6.19
C GLY A 119 8.90 -2.62 5.10
N ALA A 120 8.83 -3.92 5.28
CA ALA A 120 8.12 -4.80 4.36
C ALA A 120 7.56 -6.03 5.08
N THR A 121 6.50 -6.61 4.55
CA THR A 121 5.94 -7.89 5.03
C THR A 121 5.17 -8.59 3.91
N VAL A 122 4.91 -9.89 4.10
CA VAL A 122 4.04 -10.65 3.22
C VAL A 122 2.58 -10.56 3.69
N LYS A 123 1.67 -10.28 2.76
CA LYS A 123 0.22 -10.32 3.00
C LYS A 123 -0.38 -11.67 2.60
N LYS A 124 0.08 -12.23 1.48
CA LYS A 124 -0.42 -13.50 0.94
C LYS A 124 0.70 -14.24 0.23
N GLN A 125 0.77 -15.52 0.44
CA GLN A 125 1.61 -16.42 -0.33
C GLN A 125 1.03 -17.85 -0.30
N GLY A 126 1.35 -18.66 -1.31
CA GLY A 126 0.97 -20.07 -1.41
C GLY A 126 2.11 -20.94 -1.92
N GLU A 127 3.35 -20.45 -1.79
CA GLU A 127 4.55 -21.10 -2.34
C GLU A 127 4.98 -22.32 -1.53
N SER A 128 5.12 -23.47 -2.19
CA SER A 128 5.58 -24.73 -1.58
C SER A 128 7.00 -24.61 -1.00
N PHE A 129 7.83 -23.75 -1.56
CA PHE A 129 9.22 -23.53 -1.13
C PHE A 129 9.39 -22.29 -0.24
N TRP A 130 8.31 -21.78 0.33
CA TRP A 130 8.38 -20.60 1.20
C TRP A 130 9.38 -20.76 2.35
N GLY A 131 9.45 -21.95 2.97
CA GLY A 131 10.42 -22.25 4.04
C GLY A 131 11.90 -22.25 3.60
N LYS A 132 12.20 -22.03 2.33
CA LYS A 132 13.56 -21.83 1.78
C LYS A 132 13.88 -20.37 1.48
N VAL A 133 12.88 -19.48 1.64
CA VAL A 133 13.07 -18.02 1.52
C VAL A 133 13.90 -17.57 2.73
N PRO A 134 14.89 -16.67 2.54
CA PRO A 134 15.70 -16.17 3.65
C PRO A 134 14.86 -15.51 4.74
N GLU A 135 15.14 -15.80 6.02
CA GLU A 135 14.37 -15.31 7.17
C GLU A 135 14.41 -13.77 7.28
N ASN A 136 15.55 -13.17 6.93
CA ASN A 136 15.75 -11.71 6.97
C ASN A 136 15.32 -10.98 5.67
N LEU A 137 14.61 -11.67 4.75
CA LEU A 137 14.24 -11.10 3.45
C LEU A 137 13.52 -9.74 3.60
N PHE A 138 12.53 -9.67 4.49
CA PHE A 138 11.73 -8.45 4.63
C PHE A 138 12.48 -7.31 5.34
N GLU A 139 13.44 -7.62 6.18
CA GLU A 139 14.37 -6.63 6.75
C GLU A 139 15.26 -6.03 5.64
N VAL A 140 15.77 -6.88 4.75
CA VAL A 140 16.58 -6.46 3.60
C VAL A 140 15.77 -5.57 2.64
N ILE A 141 14.52 -5.94 2.31
CA ILE A 141 13.61 -5.11 1.52
C ILE A 141 13.35 -3.77 2.24
N GLY A 142 13.04 -3.80 3.53
CA GLY A 142 12.80 -2.61 4.35
C GLY A 142 14.01 -1.68 4.46
N SER A 143 15.23 -2.19 4.22
CA SER A 143 16.44 -1.37 4.11
C SER A 143 16.66 -0.73 2.74
N GLY A 144 15.73 -0.94 1.79
CA GLY A 144 15.77 -0.38 0.44
C GLY A 144 16.48 -1.22 -0.61
N LYS A 145 16.84 -2.46 -0.31
CA LYS A 145 17.43 -3.39 -1.30
C LYS A 145 16.36 -3.91 -2.24
N VAL A 146 16.66 -3.90 -3.54
CA VAL A 146 15.75 -4.34 -4.61
C VAL A 146 16.28 -5.53 -5.41
N ASP A 147 17.59 -5.74 -5.44
CA ASP A 147 18.26 -6.83 -6.18
C ASP A 147 18.43 -8.06 -5.27
N LEU A 148 17.31 -8.72 -4.94
CA LEU A 148 17.25 -9.76 -3.92
C LEU A 148 17.95 -11.06 -4.35
N VAL A 149 17.88 -11.39 -5.65
CA VAL A 149 18.55 -12.58 -6.18
C VAL A 149 20.08 -12.42 -6.13
N GLU A 150 20.59 -11.22 -6.34
CA GLU A 150 22.01 -10.90 -6.18
C GLU A 150 22.41 -10.96 -4.71
N GLU A 151 21.60 -10.36 -3.81
CA GLU A 151 21.86 -10.29 -2.37
C GLU A 151 21.92 -11.66 -1.70
N PHE A 152 20.98 -12.55 -2.03
CA PHE A 152 20.84 -13.86 -1.39
C PHE A 152 21.45 -15.02 -2.18
N GLY A 153 21.80 -14.80 -3.44
CA GLY A 153 22.32 -15.83 -4.30
C GLY A 153 21.31 -16.94 -4.64
N SER A 154 21.82 -18.11 -5.03
CA SER A 154 20.97 -19.26 -5.35
C SER A 154 20.47 -19.92 -4.07
N THR A 155 19.18 -19.80 -3.80
CA THR A 155 18.49 -20.49 -2.71
C THR A 155 17.62 -21.62 -3.26
N GLY A 156 17.14 -22.53 -2.41
CA GLY A 156 16.15 -23.54 -2.81
C GLY A 156 14.80 -22.94 -3.25
N ALA A 157 14.60 -21.62 -3.08
CA ALA A 157 13.41 -20.84 -3.45
C ALA A 157 13.71 -19.76 -4.49
N THR A 158 14.69 -19.93 -5.36
CA THR A 158 15.13 -18.91 -6.34
C THR A 158 13.99 -18.37 -7.20
N VAL A 159 13.03 -19.21 -7.61
CA VAL A 159 11.87 -18.78 -8.41
C VAL A 159 10.96 -17.86 -7.59
N THR A 160 10.66 -18.23 -6.35
CA THR A 160 9.89 -17.44 -5.39
C THR A 160 10.59 -16.11 -5.08
N LEU A 161 11.90 -16.14 -4.83
CA LEU A 161 12.71 -14.95 -4.59
C LEU A 161 12.72 -14.00 -5.80
N SER A 162 12.84 -14.55 -7.02
CA SER A 162 12.75 -13.76 -8.26
C SER A 162 11.36 -13.13 -8.45
N ALA A 163 10.30 -13.80 -8.00
CA ALA A 163 8.95 -13.22 -8.04
C ALA A 163 8.85 -12.04 -7.07
N ILE A 164 9.31 -12.21 -5.84
CA ILE A 164 9.34 -11.14 -4.83
C ILE A 164 10.19 -9.97 -5.34
N GLU A 165 11.37 -10.22 -5.89
CA GLU A 165 12.24 -9.18 -6.48
C GLU A 165 11.50 -8.35 -7.55
N ARG A 166 10.71 -9.00 -8.43
CA ARG A 166 9.92 -8.29 -9.44
C ARG A 166 8.89 -7.35 -8.81
N ALA A 167 8.17 -7.80 -7.78
CA ALA A 167 7.22 -6.96 -7.06
C ALA A 167 7.90 -5.80 -6.34
N VAL A 168 9.04 -6.05 -5.68
CA VAL A 168 9.84 -5.03 -4.99
C VAL A 168 10.34 -3.97 -5.96
N LYS A 169 10.93 -4.36 -7.10
CA LYS A 169 11.40 -3.43 -8.13
C LYS A 169 10.26 -2.57 -8.68
N LEU A 170 9.13 -3.18 -9.02
CA LEU A 170 7.96 -2.45 -9.51
C LEU A 170 7.43 -1.47 -8.45
N SER A 171 7.35 -1.90 -7.20
CA SER A 171 6.92 -1.04 -6.09
C SER A 171 7.86 0.14 -5.86
N ALA A 172 9.18 -0.08 -5.94
CA ALA A 172 10.17 0.97 -5.79
C ALA A 172 10.12 1.99 -6.94
N GLU A 173 9.95 1.54 -8.19
CA GLU A 173 9.74 2.40 -9.36
C GLU A 173 8.48 3.24 -9.20
N PHE A 174 7.36 2.62 -8.82
CA PHE A 174 6.10 3.29 -8.56
C PHE A 174 6.22 4.32 -7.44
N ALA A 175 6.82 3.94 -6.32
CA ALA A 175 7.02 4.82 -5.19
C ALA A 175 7.88 6.04 -5.57
N LEU A 176 8.93 5.86 -6.36
CA LEU A 176 9.79 6.97 -6.83
C LEU A 176 9.01 7.92 -7.74
N GLU A 177 8.22 7.38 -8.67
CA GLU A 177 7.44 8.17 -9.65
C GLU A 177 6.33 8.99 -8.98
N TYR A 178 5.57 8.37 -8.05
CA TYR A 178 4.39 8.97 -7.45
C TYR A 178 4.59 9.52 -6.02
N ASN A 179 5.80 9.47 -5.46
CA ASN A 179 6.08 9.92 -4.08
C ASN A 179 5.49 11.29 -3.75
N THR A 180 5.73 12.28 -4.59
CA THR A 180 5.26 13.66 -4.35
C THR A 180 3.74 13.75 -4.38
N ALA A 181 3.08 13.07 -5.32
CA ALA A 181 1.64 13.09 -5.48
C ALA A 181 0.94 12.37 -4.32
N ILE A 182 1.45 11.20 -3.91
CA ILE A 182 0.94 10.43 -2.77
C ILE A 182 1.07 11.24 -1.48
N ARG A 183 2.23 11.83 -1.22
CA ARG A 183 2.44 12.66 -0.01
C ARG A 183 1.54 13.89 0.03
N LYS A 184 1.30 14.53 -1.11
CA LYS A 184 0.35 15.65 -1.22
C LYS A 184 -1.08 15.19 -0.90
N ALA A 185 -1.49 14.01 -1.38
CA ALA A 185 -2.80 13.45 -1.07
C ALA A 185 -2.94 13.16 0.44
N ILE A 186 -1.93 12.56 1.07
CA ILE A 186 -1.91 12.30 2.52
C ILE A 186 -1.99 13.61 3.31
N SER A 187 -1.21 14.63 2.94
CA SER A 187 -1.24 15.94 3.60
C SER A 187 -2.61 16.62 3.50
N LYS A 188 -3.29 16.47 2.37
CA LYS A 188 -4.66 16.98 2.19
C LYS A 188 -5.63 16.26 3.13
N LEU A 189 -5.55 14.94 3.24
CA LEU A 189 -6.39 14.17 4.17
C LEU A 189 -6.15 14.58 5.64
N SER A 190 -4.91 14.83 6.02
CA SER A 190 -4.57 15.33 7.36
C SER A 190 -5.23 16.67 7.66
N THR A 191 -5.22 17.61 6.70
CA THR A 191 -5.83 18.94 6.85
C THR A 191 -7.36 18.89 6.91
N GLU A 192 -8.00 18.06 6.06
CA GLU A 192 -9.45 17.90 6.01
C GLU A 192 -10.00 17.20 7.28
N ALA A 193 -9.19 16.40 7.95
CA ALA A 193 -9.56 15.73 9.20
C ALA A 193 -9.41 16.64 10.44
N GLY A 194 -8.96 17.86 10.29
CA GLY A 194 -8.77 18.82 11.40
C GLY A 194 -7.62 18.42 12.34
N LEU A 195 -6.56 17.83 11.80
CA LEU A 195 -5.40 17.26 12.50
C LEU A 195 -4.16 18.14 12.32
#